data_eb73b1d6248ef6ada6920209ba6ffb4c
#
_entry.id   eb73b1d6248ef6ada6920209ba6ffb4c
#
_cell.length_a   1.000
_cell.length_b   1.000
_cell.length_c   1.000
_cell.angle_alpha   90.00
_cell.angle_beta   90.00
_cell.angle_gamma   90.00
#
_symmetry.space_group_name_H-M   'P 1'
#
loop_
_entity.id
_entity.type
_entity.pdbx_description
1 polymer ?
#
loop_
_entity_poly.entity_id
_entity_poly.type
_entity_poly.pdbx_seq_one_letter_code
_entity_poly.pdbx_strand_id
1 'polypeptide(L)'
;KQAVRHYRSQGFEIAIDDVGSGYSNLNRINHTQPEYIKLDKELIQDIHLNKDKRTMVEVMVNYCKAMHYKLIVEGIETKEELECLIQLGIEYGQGYYLKKPVDNFDDLLPAIKETIKKLYNKYKKTLDIPTIDFLCHFPCTLKTYQNINNAYQIFEENNTTQRIYVINDEGHYLGYLKRENMLCNLDAAEPNLFKDSLIVPSHLPIKNVCQLYLENESSHFYEDIIVLKNQCFYGIVTIKDLLKHLIK
;
A
#
# COMPACT_ATOMS: atom_id res chain seq x y z
N LYS A 1 17.91 4.65 -21.34
CA LYS A 1 17.42 5.92 -20.75
C LYS A 1 17.12 7.00 -21.80
N GLN A 2 17.98 7.19 -22.80
CA GLN A 2 17.81 8.21 -23.84
C GLN A 2 16.57 7.96 -24.70
N ALA A 3 16.35 6.74 -25.16
CA ALA A 3 15.20 6.34 -25.97
C ALA A 3 13.86 6.54 -25.20
N VAL A 4 13.78 6.13 -23.91
CA VAL A 4 12.59 6.31 -23.09
C VAL A 4 12.22 7.79 -22.95
N ARG A 5 13.21 8.65 -22.69
CA ARG A 5 12.99 10.10 -22.62
C ARG A 5 12.49 10.67 -23.95
N HIS A 6 13.04 10.19 -25.04
CA HIS A 6 12.64 10.62 -26.39
C HIS A 6 11.15 10.28 -26.65
N TYR A 7 10.73 9.04 -26.41
CA TYR A 7 9.34 8.65 -26.62
C TYR A 7 8.36 9.42 -25.67
N ARG A 8 8.73 9.60 -24.41
CA ARG A 8 7.92 10.43 -23.50
C ARG A 8 7.76 11.87 -23.95
N SER A 9 8.82 12.49 -24.49
CA SER A 9 8.74 13.86 -25.03
C SER A 9 7.81 13.97 -26.22
N GLN A 10 7.49 12.86 -26.89
CA GLN A 10 6.51 12.77 -27.97
C GLN A 10 5.11 12.38 -27.49
N GLY A 11 4.89 12.25 -26.17
CA GLY A 11 3.59 11.93 -25.57
C GLY A 11 3.27 10.43 -25.47
N PHE A 12 4.25 9.54 -25.70
CA PHE A 12 4.04 8.10 -25.52
C PHE A 12 4.17 7.70 -24.05
N GLU A 13 3.30 6.82 -23.58
CA GLU A 13 3.41 6.11 -22.31
C GLU A 13 4.26 4.84 -22.52
N ILE A 14 5.01 4.45 -21.49
CA ILE A 14 5.96 3.33 -21.54
C ILE A 14 5.38 2.14 -20.77
N ALA A 15 5.41 0.97 -21.38
CA ALA A 15 5.09 -0.30 -20.75
C ALA A 15 6.35 -1.16 -20.61
N ILE A 16 6.50 -1.85 -19.47
CA ILE A 16 7.46 -2.96 -19.33
C ILE A 16 6.72 -4.25 -19.50
N ASP A 17 7.17 -5.05 -20.45
CA ASP A 17 6.59 -6.33 -20.82
C ASP A 17 7.29 -7.51 -20.15
N ASP A 18 6.60 -8.66 -20.08
CA ASP A 18 7.09 -9.96 -19.57
C ASP A 18 7.62 -9.91 -18.13
N VAL A 19 6.94 -9.16 -17.25
CA VAL A 19 7.31 -9.12 -15.84
C VAL A 19 6.81 -10.38 -15.14
N GLY A 20 7.75 -11.12 -14.53
CA GLY A 20 7.45 -12.38 -13.82
C GLY A 20 8.17 -13.59 -14.39
N SER A 21 8.68 -13.54 -15.62
CA SER A 21 9.43 -14.62 -16.27
C SER A 21 10.94 -14.67 -15.93
N GLY A 22 11.43 -13.81 -14.99
CA GLY A 22 12.85 -13.82 -14.57
C GLY A 22 13.24 -12.72 -13.58
N TYR A 23 14.41 -12.91 -12.95
CA TYR A 23 14.93 -12.07 -11.84
C TYR A 23 15.34 -10.63 -12.23
N SER A 24 15.38 -10.25 -13.51
CA SER A 24 15.94 -8.97 -13.96
C SER A 24 14.93 -7.81 -14.03
N ASN A 25 13.65 -8.07 -13.83
CA ASN A 25 12.60 -7.12 -14.17
C ASN A 25 12.42 -5.97 -13.15
N LEU A 26 12.64 -6.18 -11.85
CA LEU A 26 12.49 -5.13 -10.83
C LEU A 26 13.49 -3.98 -11.03
N ASN A 27 14.74 -4.29 -11.41
CA ASN A 27 15.74 -3.27 -11.72
C ASN A 27 15.36 -2.46 -12.97
N ARG A 28 14.74 -3.09 -13.96
CA ARG A 28 14.25 -2.40 -15.17
C ARG A 28 13.10 -1.45 -14.81
N ILE A 29 12.17 -1.88 -13.96
CA ILE A 29 11.06 -1.06 -13.49
C ILE A 29 11.59 0.21 -12.80
N ASN A 30 12.50 0.04 -11.82
CA ASN A 30 13.07 1.16 -11.08
C ASN A 30 13.83 2.16 -11.98
N HIS A 31 14.52 1.66 -13.01
CA HIS A 31 15.28 2.51 -13.92
C HIS A 31 14.42 3.19 -14.98
N THR A 32 13.31 2.56 -15.37
CA THR A 32 12.45 3.04 -16.45
C THR A 32 11.33 3.93 -15.92
N GLN A 33 10.83 3.65 -14.68
CA GLN A 33 9.66 4.29 -14.10
C GLN A 33 8.49 4.30 -15.10
N PRO A 34 7.99 3.12 -15.52
CA PRO A 34 7.00 3.01 -16.58
C PRO A 34 5.63 3.51 -16.14
N GLU A 35 4.74 3.76 -17.08
CA GLU A 35 3.33 4.00 -16.82
C GLU A 35 2.57 2.69 -16.66
N TYR A 36 3.01 1.62 -17.35
CA TYR A 36 2.38 0.30 -17.32
C TYR A 36 3.40 -0.81 -17.03
N ILE A 37 2.94 -1.82 -16.30
CA ILE A 37 3.65 -3.09 -16.08
C ILE A 37 2.75 -4.21 -16.58
N LYS A 38 3.27 -5.09 -17.44
CA LYS A 38 2.56 -6.24 -18.00
C LYS A 38 3.08 -7.52 -17.36
N LEU A 39 2.21 -8.26 -16.68
CA LEU A 39 2.57 -9.57 -16.11
C LEU A 39 2.45 -10.64 -17.17
N ASP A 40 3.50 -11.47 -17.25
CA ASP A 40 3.57 -12.60 -18.15
C ASP A 40 2.46 -13.62 -17.84
N LYS A 41 1.94 -14.25 -18.91
CA LYS A 41 0.93 -15.32 -18.87
C LYS A 41 1.31 -16.49 -17.97
N GLU A 42 2.60 -16.79 -17.81
CA GLU A 42 3.07 -17.89 -16.96
C GLU A 42 2.65 -17.70 -15.49
N LEU A 43 2.55 -16.46 -15.03
CA LEU A 43 2.03 -16.16 -13.67
C LEU A 43 0.51 -16.28 -13.59
N ILE A 44 -0.19 -16.13 -14.71
CA ILE A 44 -1.65 -16.05 -14.75
C ILE A 44 -2.28 -17.43 -14.99
N GLN A 45 -1.63 -18.26 -15.81
CA GLN A 45 -2.12 -19.61 -16.11
C GLN A 45 -2.30 -20.44 -14.84
N ASP A 46 -3.52 -20.95 -14.62
CA ASP A 46 -3.93 -21.73 -13.44
C ASP A 46 -3.77 -21.02 -12.09
N ILE A 47 -3.76 -19.68 -12.07
CA ILE A 47 -3.60 -18.87 -10.85
C ILE A 47 -4.65 -19.21 -9.77
N HIS A 48 -5.85 -19.60 -10.17
CA HIS A 48 -6.92 -19.99 -9.26
C HIS A 48 -6.64 -21.29 -8.49
N LEU A 49 -5.72 -22.14 -9.00
CA LEU A 49 -5.27 -23.39 -8.38
C LEU A 49 -3.93 -23.27 -7.67
N ASN A 50 -3.14 -22.24 -7.95
CA ASN A 50 -1.78 -22.08 -7.46
C ASN A 50 -1.65 -20.92 -6.46
N LYS A 51 -1.43 -21.25 -5.18
CA LYS A 51 -1.29 -20.27 -4.10
C LYS A 51 -0.08 -19.36 -4.27
N ASP A 52 1.05 -19.89 -4.76
CA ASP A 52 2.29 -19.13 -4.89
C ASP A 52 2.15 -18.07 -5.99
N LYS A 53 1.57 -18.44 -7.14
CA LYS A 53 1.24 -17.50 -8.21
C LYS A 53 0.29 -16.41 -7.72
N ARG A 54 -0.76 -16.79 -6.97
CA ARG A 54 -1.71 -15.84 -6.37
C ARG A 54 -1.00 -14.85 -5.46
N THR A 55 -0.15 -15.33 -4.55
CA THR A 55 0.63 -14.46 -3.65
C THR A 55 1.56 -13.53 -4.43
N MET A 56 2.22 -14.02 -5.48
CA MET A 56 3.10 -13.21 -6.32
C MET A 56 2.35 -12.09 -7.03
N VAL A 57 1.19 -12.41 -7.63
CA VAL A 57 0.34 -11.41 -8.29
C VAL A 57 -0.20 -10.39 -7.28
N GLU A 58 -0.61 -10.82 -6.08
CA GLU A 58 -1.03 -9.92 -5.00
C GLU A 58 0.07 -8.94 -4.58
N VAL A 59 1.31 -9.41 -4.44
CA VAL A 59 2.49 -8.56 -4.17
C VAL A 59 2.67 -7.54 -5.29
N MET A 60 2.54 -7.96 -6.56
CA MET A 60 2.67 -7.06 -7.72
C MET A 60 1.55 -6.03 -7.78
N VAL A 61 0.31 -6.40 -7.45
CA VAL A 61 -0.82 -5.45 -7.34
C VAL A 61 -0.52 -4.37 -6.30
N ASN A 62 -0.08 -4.78 -5.11
CA ASN A 62 0.25 -3.84 -4.02
C ASN A 62 1.45 -2.95 -4.38
N TYR A 63 2.48 -3.51 -5.01
CA TYR A 63 3.63 -2.74 -5.50
C TYR A 63 3.22 -1.69 -6.53
N CYS A 64 2.43 -2.08 -7.55
CA CYS A 64 1.99 -1.16 -8.58
C CYS A 64 1.09 -0.04 -8.02
N LYS A 65 0.19 -0.36 -7.09
CA LYS A 65 -0.63 0.64 -6.39
C LYS A 65 0.24 1.64 -5.61
N ALA A 66 1.23 1.16 -4.87
CA ALA A 66 2.14 2.01 -4.09
C ALA A 66 3.00 2.92 -4.96
N MET A 67 3.36 2.47 -6.16
CA MET A 67 4.19 3.21 -7.12
C MET A 67 3.39 3.97 -8.18
N HIS A 68 2.05 3.92 -8.12
CA HIS A 68 1.12 4.52 -9.10
C HIS A 68 1.32 4.00 -10.53
N TYR A 69 1.75 2.74 -10.70
CA TYR A 69 1.83 2.07 -12.00
C TYR A 69 0.51 1.37 -12.32
N LYS A 70 0.13 1.33 -13.58
CA LYS A 70 -1.00 0.54 -14.07
C LYS A 70 -0.53 -0.89 -14.36
N LEU A 71 -1.17 -1.88 -13.71
CA LEU A 71 -0.83 -3.29 -13.88
C LEU A 71 -1.77 -3.94 -14.89
N ILE A 72 -1.21 -4.52 -15.94
CA ILE A 72 -1.94 -5.28 -16.96
C ILE A 72 -1.55 -6.74 -16.79
N VAL A 73 -2.51 -7.66 -16.77
CA VAL A 73 -2.27 -9.10 -16.78
C VAL A 73 -2.53 -9.66 -18.18
N GLU A 74 -1.69 -10.60 -18.61
CA GLU A 74 -1.79 -11.23 -19.91
C GLU A 74 -2.19 -12.70 -19.80
N GLY A 75 -2.76 -13.25 -20.89
CA GLY A 75 -3.03 -14.67 -20.99
C GLY A 75 -4.20 -15.17 -20.14
N ILE A 76 -5.24 -14.37 -19.94
CA ILE A 76 -6.48 -14.84 -19.31
C ILE A 76 -7.20 -15.79 -20.27
N GLU A 77 -7.22 -17.08 -19.95
CA GLU A 77 -7.78 -18.11 -20.84
C GLU A 77 -9.07 -18.74 -20.29
N THR A 78 -9.32 -18.62 -18.98
CA THR A 78 -10.49 -19.21 -18.32
C THR A 78 -11.26 -18.20 -17.49
N LYS A 79 -12.53 -18.53 -17.18
CA LYS A 79 -13.37 -17.73 -16.31
C LYS A 79 -12.84 -17.72 -14.87
N GLU A 80 -12.30 -18.83 -14.43
CA GLU A 80 -11.77 -19.05 -13.08
C GLU A 80 -10.52 -18.20 -12.84
N GLU A 81 -9.65 -18.05 -13.85
CA GLU A 81 -8.53 -17.12 -13.83
C GLU A 81 -9.02 -15.67 -13.73
N LEU A 82 -9.98 -15.29 -14.61
CA LEU A 82 -10.57 -13.94 -14.57
C LEU A 82 -11.18 -13.63 -13.19
N GLU A 83 -11.92 -14.57 -12.61
CA GLU A 83 -12.53 -14.41 -11.29
C GLU A 83 -11.47 -14.20 -10.20
N CYS A 84 -10.41 -15.01 -10.21
CA CYS A 84 -9.28 -14.88 -9.28
C CYS A 84 -8.59 -13.52 -9.42
N LEU A 85 -8.35 -13.05 -10.64
CA LEU A 85 -7.70 -11.76 -10.91
C LEU A 85 -8.55 -10.57 -10.49
N ILE A 86 -9.87 -10.61 -10.75
CA ILE A 86 -10.82 -9.60 -10.24
C ILE A 86 -10.80 -9.58 -8.71
N GLN A 87 -10.79 -10.75 -8.06
CA GLN A 87 -10.70 -10.87 -6.59
C GLN A 87 -9.42 -10.25 -6.02
N LEU A 88 -8.31 -10.34 -6.74
CA LEU A 88 -7.02 -9.71 -6.41
C LEU A 88 -6.98 -8.20 -6.70
N GLY A 89 -8.01 -7.63 -7.33
CA GLY A 89 -8.08 -6.20 -7.64
C GLY A 89 -7.34 -5.79 -8.90
N ILE A 90 -7.18 -6.68 -9.87
CA ILE A 90 -6.65 -6.36 -11.20
C ILE A 90 -7.70 -5.55 -11.97
N GLU A 91 -7.26 -4.41 -12.54
CA GLU A 91 -8.11 -3.49 -13.31
C GLU A 91 -7.96 -3.66 -14.83
N TYR A 92 -6.79 -4.10 -15.29
CA TYR A 92 -6.50 -4.24 -16.71
C TYR A 92 -6.04 -5.67 -17.02
N GLY A 93 -6.61 -6.26 -18.08
CA GLY A 93 -6.24 -7.61 -18.48
C GLY A 93 -6.54 -7.88 -19.93
N GLN A 94 -5.77 -8.82 -20.51
CA GLN A 94 -5.97 -9.33 -21.85
C GLN A 94 -5.82 -10.85 -21.87
N GLY A 95 -6.48 -11.51 -22.83
CA GLY A 95 -6.40 -12.96 -23.01
C GLY A 95 -7.52 -13.51 -23.86
N TYR A 96 -7.39 -14.75 -24.27
CA TYR A 96 -8.31 -15.39 -25.22
C TYR A 96 -9.71 -15.61 -24.65
N TYR A 97 -9.83 -15.70 -23.34
CA TYR A 97 -11.14 -15.75 -22.70
C TYR A 97 -11.92 -14.44 -22.88
N LEU A 98 -11.25 -13.30 -22.86
CA LEU A 98 -11.86 -12.00 -23.07
C LEU A 98 -12.16 -11.78 -24.56
N LYS A 99 -11.12 -11.87 -25.40
CA LYS A 99 -11.21 -11.78 -26.86
C LYS A 99 -9.92 -12.24 -27.50
N LYS A 100 -10.03 -13.03 -28.58
CA LYS A 100 -8.87 -13.33 -29.44
C LYS A 100 -8.48 -12.08 -30.24
N PRO A 101 -7.21 -11.91 -30.61
CA PRO A 101 -6.78 -10.85 -31.53
C PRO A 101 -7.60 -10.87 -32.82
N VAL A 102 -8.03 -9.71 -33.27
CA VAL A 102 -8.77 -9.49 -34.52
C VAL A 102 -8.24 -8.26 -35.23
N ASP A 103 -8.44 -8.18 -36.55
CA ASP A 103 -7.94 -7.05 -37.34
C ASP A 103 -8.74 -5.75 -37.12
N ASN A 104 -9.93 -5.84 -36.55
CA ASN A 104 -10.80 -4.70 -36.30
C ASN A 104 -10.93 -4.42 -34.79
N PHE A 105 -11.08 -3.14 -34.43
CA PHE A 105 -11.37 -2.72 -33.06
C PHE A 105 -12.85 -2.94 -32.70
N ASP A 106 -13.25 -4.21 -32.60
CA ASP A 106 -14.58 -4.54 -32.12
C ASP A 106 -14.61 -4.59 -30.59
N ASP A 107 -15.79 -4.34 -30.06
CA ASP A 107 -16.05 -4.42 -28.63
C ASP A 107 -16.00 -5.88 -28.09
N LEU A 108 -15.91 -6.05 -26.78
CA LEU A 108 -16.06 -7.36 -26.13
C LEU A 108 -17.47 -7.91 -26.35
N LEU A 109 -17.58 -9.25 -26.44
CA LEU A 109 -18.89 -9.91 -26.52
C LEU A 109 -19.76 -9.52 -25.30
N PRO A 110 -21.06 -9.28 -25.50
CA PRO A 110 -21.98 -8.91 -24.42
C PRO A 110 -21.96 -9.87 -23.24
N ALA A 111 -21.83 -11.17 -23.51
CA ALA A 111 -21.74 -12.21 -22.47
C ALA A 111 -20.49 -12.07 -21.59
N ILE A 112 -19.36 -11.69 -22.18
CA ILE A 112 -18.11 -11.45 -21.44
C ILE A 112 -18.23 -10.19 -20.58
N LYS A 113 -18.78 -9.09 -21.13
CA LYS A 113 -19.04 -7.86 -20.37
C LYS A 113 -19.94 -8.12 -19.16
N GLU A 114 -21.00 -8.89 -19.35
CA GLU A 114 -21.91 -9.25 -18.27
C GLU A 114 -21.23 -10.13 -17.20
N THR A 115 -20.37 -11.05 -17.62
CA THR A 115 -19.59 -11.89 -16.71
C THR A 115 -18.65 -11.03 -15.86
N ILE A 116 -17.88 -10.12 -16.48
CA ILE A 116 -16.99 -9.19 -15.78
C ILE A 116 -17.78 -8.36 -14.77
N LYS A 117 -18.92 -7.79 -15.17
CA LYS A 117 -19.77 -6.97 -14.31
C LYS A 117 -20.30 -7.75 -13.10
N LYS A 118 -20.73 -9.00 -13.29
CA LYS A 118 -21.20 -9.87 -12.19
C LYS A 118 -20.07 -10.19 -11.23
N LEU A 119 -18.90 -10.57 -11.72
CA LEU A 119 -17.74 -10.88 -10.90
C LEU A 119 -17.25 -9.64 -10.15
N TYR A 120 -17.13 -8.49 -10.82
CA TYR A 120 -16.76 -7.22 -10.19
C TYR A 120 -17.74 -6.86 -9.06
N ASN A 121 -19.05 -6.91 -9.31
CA ASN A 121 -20.05 -6.60 -8.28
C ASN A 121 -20.01 -7.58 -7.11
N LYS A 122 -19.69 -8.87 -7.36
CA LYS A 122 -19.50 -9.88 -6.32
C LYS A 122 -18.38 -9.52 -5.35
N TYR A 123 -17.28 -8.99 -5.87
CA TYR A 123 -16.07 -8.69 -5.08
C TYR A 123 -15.87 -7.21 -4.75
N LYS A 124 -16.65 -6.31 -5.34
CA LYS A 124 -16.54 -4.85 -5.13
C LYS A 124 -16.48 -4.47 -3.65
N LYS A 125 -17.36 -5.06 -2.82
CA LYS A 125 -17.37 -4.79 -1.37
C LYS A 125 -16.06 -5.18 -0.66
N THR A 126 -15.31 -6.13 -1.20
CA THR A 126 -14.04 -6.58 -0.66
C THR A 126 -12.89 -5.73 -1.20
N LEU A 127 -12.99 -5.27 -2.44
CA LEU A 127 -11.98 -4.45 -3.12
C LEU A 127 -12.00 -2.98 -2.67
N ASP A 128 -13.18 -2.47 -2.34
CA ASP A 128 -13.39 -1.06 -1.95
C ASP A 128 -13.34 -0.85 -0.42
N ILE A 129 -12.92 -1.86 0.37
CA ILE A 129 -12.76 -1.67 1.81
C ILE A 129 -11.46 -0.87 2.04
N PRO A 130 -11.56 0.40 2.41
CA PRO A 130 -10.37 1.21 2.67
C PRO A 130 -9.63 0.64 3.88
N THR A 131 -8.33 0.42 3.70
CA THR A 131 -7.42 -0.03 4.76
C THR A 131 -6.81 1.16 5.48
N ILE A 132 -6.29 0.92 6.69
CA ILE A 132 -5.85 2.00 7.57
C ILE A 132 -4.69 2.81 6.99
N ASP A 133 -3.86 2.22 6.13
CA ASP A 133 -2.75 2.91 5.46
C ASP A 133 -3.21 4.08 4.56
N PHE A 134 -4.45 4.04 4.06
CA PHE A 134 -5.05 5.16 3.32
C PHE A 134 -5.14 6.46 4.15
N LEU A 135 -5.25 6.34 5.47
CA LEU A 135 -5.35 7.48 6.40
C LEU A 135 -4.01 7.87 7.03
N CYS A 136 -2.90 7.18 6.70
CA CYS A 136 -1.64 7.38 7.36
C CYS A 136 -1.01 8.75 7.09
N HIS A 137 -0.47 9.33 8.15
CA HIS A 137 0.46 10.44 8.13
C HIS A 137 1.87 9.96 8.44
N PHE A 138 2.86 10.66 7.90
CA PHE A 138 4.29 10.38 8.12
C PHE A 138 4.86 11.43 9.08
N PRO A 139 4.85 11.17 10.40
CA PRO A 139 5.32 12.12 11.39
C PRO A 139 6.83 12.18 11.48
N CYS A 140 7.36 13.11 12.27
CA CYS A 140 8.77 13.13 12.62
C CYS A 140 9.16 11.86 13.39
N THR A 141 10.24 11.21 12.96
CA THR A 141 10.82 10.03 13.61
C THR A 141 12.21 10.32 14.11
N LEU A 142 12.61 9.65 15.19
CA LEU A 142 13.95 9.65 15.75
C LEU A 142 14.48 8.21 15.77
N LYS A 143 15.72 8.01 15.31
CA LYS A 143 16.38 6.70 15.43
C LYS A 143 17.12 6.59 16.75
N THR A 144 17.19 5.37 17.31
CA THR A 144 17.80 5.11 18.63
C THR A 144 19.27 5.55 18.77
N TYR A 145 20.03 5.54 17.67
CA TYR A 145 21.44 6.00 17.69
C TYR A 145 21.57 7.54 17.68
N GLN A 146 20.48 8.27 17.46
CA GLN A 146 20.50 9.72 17.49
C GLN A 146 20.42 10.21 18.93
N ASN A 147 21.23 11.23 19.24
CA ASN A 147 21.23 11.83 20.57
C ASN A 147 19.84 12.44 20.87
N ILE A 148 19.43 12.37 22.15
CA ILE A 148 18.21 13.01 22.65
C ILE A 148 18.12 14.50 22.33
N ASN A 149 19.26 15.17 22.22
CA ASN A 149 19.35 16.58 21.81
C ASN A 149 18.74 16.80 20.42
N ASN A 150 18.73 15.79 19.55
CA ASN A 150 18.07 15.87 18.25
C ASN A 150 16.55 15.95 18.41
N ALA A 151 15.97 15.31 19.44
CA ALA A 151 14.54 15.44 19.75
C ALA A 151 14.20 16.86 20.21
N TYR A 152 15.03 17.47 21.05
CA TYR A 152 14.87 18.87 21.44
C TYR A 152 14.90 19.80 20.24
N GLN A 153 15.89 19.63 19.37
CA GLN A 153 16.02 20.43 18.15
C GLN A 153 14.78 20.28 17.24
N ILE A 154 14.27 19.06 17.02
CA ILE A 154 13.06 18.83 16.23
C ILE A 154 11.85 19.53 16.84
N PHE A 155 11.71 19.50 18.16
CA PHE A 155 10.61 20.19 18.85
C PHE A 155 10.75 21.72 18.82
N GLU A 156 11.98 22.27 18.84
CA GLU A 156 12.23 23.71 18.72
C GLU A 156 11.95 24.22 17.30
N GLU A 157 12.47 23.52 16.28
CA GLU A 157 12.28 23.89 14.89
C GLU A 157 10.82 23.77 14.42
N ASN A 158 10.04 22.84 15.02
CA ASN A 158 8.64 22.57 14.66
C ASN A 158 7.69 22.78 15.84
N ASN A 159 7.27 24.01 16.07
CA ASN A 159 6.38 24.37 17.18
C ASN A 159 5.02 23.65 17.20
N THR A 160 4.58 23.11 16.07
CA THR A 160 3.32 22.35 15.94
C THR A 160 3.48 20.87 16.25
N THR A 161 4.70 20.32 16.23
CA THR A 161 4.97 18.92 16.54
C THR A 161 4.81 18.65 18.02
N GLN A 162 3.87 17.78 18.40
CA GLN A 162 3.60 17.40 19.79
C GLN A 162 4.26 16.08 20.16
N ARG A 163 4.56 15.22 19.18
CA ARG A 163 5.11 13.88 19.38
C ARG A 163 6.20 13.58 18.35
N ILE A 164 7.23 12.84 18.78
CA ILE A 164 8.28 12.27 17.92
C ILE A 164 8.27 10.78 18.15
N TYR A 165 8.19 9.99 17.07
CA TYR A 165 8.12 8.53 17.12
C TYR A 165 9.52 7.94 17.03
N VAL A 166 9.85 7.03 17.93
CA VAL A 166 11.19 6.43 18.04
C VAL A 166 11.19 5.06 17.37
N ILE A 167 12.13 4.85 16.48
CA ILE A 167 12.33 3.61 15.74
C ILE A 167 13.78 3.11 15.93
N ASN A 168 13.99 1.80 15.87
CA ASN A 168 15.34 1.24 15.83
C ASN A 168 15.95 1.32 14.40
N ASP A 169 17.18 0.81 14.25
CA ASP A 169 17.88 0.82 12.96
C ASP A 169 17.22 -0.05 11.89
N GLU A 170 16.47 -1.07 12.31
CA GLU A 170 15.70 -1.96 11.45
C GLU A 170 14.33 -1.36 11.07
N GLY A 171 13.97 -0.20 11.62
CA GLY A 171 12.70 0.48 11.37
C GLY A 171 11.55 0.03 12.29
N HIS A 172 11.81 -0.78 13.33
CA HIS A 172 10.77 -1.19 14.28
C HIS A 172 10.41 -0.05 15.23
N TYR A 173 9.13 0.09 15.49
CA TYR A 173 8.60 1.07 16.43
C TYR A 173 8.94 0.71 17.88
N LEU A 174 9.47 1.65 18.65
CA LEU A 174 9.85 1.48 20.03
C LEU A 174 8.97 2.25 21.02
N GLY A 175 8.35 3.32 20.58
CA GLY A 175 7.54 4.22 21.39
C GLY A 175 7.59 5.64 20.83
N TYR A 176 7.09 6.60 21.62
CA TYR A 176 7.11 8.00 21.22
C TYR A 176 7.49 8.91 22.40
N LEU A 177 7.95 10.11 22.05
CA LEU A 177 8.27 11.20 22.98
C LEU A 177 7.16 12.25 22.91
N LYS A 178 6.74 12.79 24.05
CA LYS A 178 5.81 13.95 24.12
C LYS A 178 6.61 15.23 24.36
N ARG A 179 6.24 16.30 23.65
CA ARG A 179 6.87 17.63 23.82
C ARG A 179 6.83 18.10 25.28
N GLU A 180 5.68 17.98 25.93
CA GLU A 180 5.47 18.42 27.33
C GLU A 180 6.44 17.74 28.31
N ASN A 181 6.70 16.44 28.14
CA ASN A 181 7.58 15.67 29.01
C ASN A 181 9.06 15.99 28.79
N MET A 182 9.42 16.34 27.56
CA MET A 182 10.80 16.73 27.21
C MET A 182 11.18 18.10 27.80
N LEU A 183 10.24 19.06 27.78
CA LEU A 183 10.46 20.41 28.31
C LEU A 183 10.53 20.44 29.85
N CYS A 184 9.90 19.46 30.53
CA CYS A 184 9.87 19.38 31.99
C CYS A 184 11.04 18.61 32.61
N ASN A 185 11.78 17.79 31.84
CA ASN A 185 12.84 16.88 32.34
C ASN A 185 14.17 17.07 31.59
N LEU A 186 14.71 18.28 31.64
CA LEU A 186 15.99 18.62 30.98
C LEU A 186 17.20 17.84 31.52
N ASP A 187 17.11 17.27 32.73
CA ASP A 187 18.20 16.56 33.42
C ASP A 187 18.11 15.01 33.33
N ALA A 188 17.12 14.46 32.63
CA ALA A 188 16.96 13.01 32.51
C ALA A 188 17.98 12.43 31.51
N ALA A 189 18.81 11.51 31.97
CA ALA A 189 19.85 10.85 31.16
C ALA A 189 19.24 10.01 30.00
N GLU A 190 18.02 9.50 30.18
CA GLU A 190 17.27 8.78 29.13
C GLU A 190 15.78 9.19 29.18
N PRO A 191 15.15 9.50 28.03
CA PRO A 191 13.75 9.85 28.00
C PRO A 191 12.87 8.61 28.17
N ASN A 192 11.84 8.72 28.98
CA ASN A 192 10.80 7.70 29.04
C ASN A 192 9.97 7.69 27.75
N LEU A 193 10.03 6.57 27.02
CA LEU A 193 9.19 6.34 25.86
C LEU A 193 7.79 5.90 26.27
N PHE A 194 6.79 6.56 25.72
CA PHE A 194 5.39 6.15 25.83
C PHE A 194 5.11 5.01 24.86
N LYS A 195 4.38 3.97 25.29
CA LYS A 195 4.08 2.76 24.49
C LYS A 195 2.58 2.41 24.48
N ASP A 196 1.75 3.34 24.87
CA ASP A 196 0.33 3.18 25.14
C ASP A 196 -0.57 3.39 23.89
N SER A 197 0.01 3.37 22.69
CA SER A 197 -0.73 3.49 21.43
C SER A 197 -1.29 2.16 20.93
N LEU A 198 -2.45 2.19 20.30
CA LEU A 198 -2.95 1.04 19.52
C LEU A 198 -2.05 0.82 18.30
N ILE A 199 -1.56 -0.42 18.14
CA ILE A 199 -0.70 -0.80 17.02
C ILE A 199 -1.47 -1.73 16.10
N VAL A 200 -1.53 -1.38 14.79
CA VAL A 200 -2.27 -2.15 13.79
C VAL A 200 -1.46 -2.37 12.51
N PRO A 201 -1.69 -3.47 11.79
CA PRO A 201 -1.07 -3.67 10.49
C PRO A 201 -1.71 -2.77 9.42
N SER A 202 -0.91 -2.30 8.45
CA SER A 202 -1.30 -1.36 7.40
C SER A 202 -2.48 -1.81 6.53
N HIS A 203 -2.63 -3.11 6.34
CA HIS A 203 -3.68 -3.72 5.52
C HIS A 203 -5.02 -3.94 6.27
N LEU A 204 -5.09 -3.56 7.55
CA LEU A 204 -6.32 -3.76 8.33
C LEU A 204 -7.41 -2.78 7.85
N PRO A 205 -8.64 -3.28 7.57
CA PRO A 205 -9.76 -2.41 7.21
C PRO A 205 -10.05 -1.35 8.28
N ILE A 206 -10.32 -0.12 7.86
CA ILE A 206 -10.60 1.01 8.78
C ILE A 206 -11.72 0.67 9.78
N LYS A 207 -12.77 -0.02 9.30
CA LYS A 207 -13.87 -0.46 10.17
C LYS A 207 -13.39 -1.35 11.32
N ASN A 208 -12.48 -2.28 11.05
CA ASN A 208 -11.93 -3.17 12.06
C ASN A 208 -11.02 -2.41 13.04
N VAL A 209 -10.26 -1.42 12.54
CA VAL A 209 -9.47 -0.55 13.42
C VAL A 209 -10.36 0.26 14.35
N CYS A 210 -11.46 0.81 13.84
CA CYS A 210 -12.45 1.52 14.68
C CYS A 210 -13.02 0.61 15.77
N GLN A 211 -13.34 -0.64 15.43
CA GLN A 211 -13.84 -1.62 16.39
C GLN A 211 -12.80 -1.93 17.47
N LEU A 212 -11.56 -2.26 17.08
CA LEU A 212 -10.45 -2.50 18.01
C LEU A 212 -10.19 -1.29 18.92
N TYR A 213 -10.31 -0.08 18.36
CA TYR A 213 -10.12 1.16 19.12
C TYR A 213 -11.23 1.35 20.16
N LEU A 214 -12.48 1.04 19.84
CA LEU A 214 -13.62 1.16 20.76
C LEU A 214 -13.64 0.05 21.83
N GLU A 215 -13.14 -1.15 21.51
CA GLU A 215 -13.02 -2.27 22.44
C GLU A 215 -11.83 -2.11 23.42
N ASN A 216 -10.92 -1.20 23.12
CA ASN A 216 -9.77 -0.94 23.98
C ASN A 216 -10.21 -0.06 25.19
N GLU A 217 -10.48 -0.69 26.34
CA GLU A 217 -10.90 -0.03 27.58
C GLU A 217 -9.82 0.84 28.24
N SER A 218 -8.63 0.94 27.65
CA SER A 218 -7.54 1.76 28.17
C SER A 218 -7.88 3.26 28.07
N SER A 219 -7.40 4.03 29.05
CA SER A 219 -7.59 5.49 29.21
C SER A 219 -7.00 6.35 28.08
N HIS A 220 -6.60 5.74 26.95
CA HIS A 220 -5.79 6.34 25.89
C HIS A 220 -6.58 6.71 24.63
N PHE A 221 -7.85 7.12 24.79
CA PHE A 221 -8.76 7.51 23.68
C PHE A 221 -8.24 8.66 22.79
N TYR A 222 -7.15 9.30 23.14
CA TYR A 222 -6.61 10.46 22.40
C TYR A 222 -5.23 10.20 21.79
N GLU A 223 -4.70 8.96 21.90
CA GLU A 223 -3.40 8.63 21.35
C GLU A 223 -3.49 8.27 19.85
N ASP A 224 -2.41 8.54 19.12
CA ASP A 224 -2.35 8.19 17.72
C ASP A 224 -2.27 6.67 17.54
N ILE A 225 -2.89 6.15 16.50
CA ILE A 225 -2.82 4.75 16.11
C ILE A 225 -1.54 4.55 15.31
N ILE A 226 -0.70 3.63 15.76
CA ILE A 226 0.55 3.27 15.09
C ILE A 226 0.25 2.24 14.01
N VAL A 227 0.68 2.52 12.79
CA VAL A 227 0.50 1.63 11.66
C VAL A 227 1.82 0.98 11.29
N LEU A 228 1.84 -0.36 11.26
CA LEU A 228 3.01 -1.13 10.86
C LEU A 228 2.80 -1.76 9.48
N LYS A 229 3.86 -1.75 8.66
CA LYS A 229 3.93 -2.49 7.40
C LYS A 229 5.15 -3.40 7.44
N ASN A 230 4.94 -4.71 7.27
CA ASN A 230 6.00 -5.72 7.40
C ASN A 230 6.78 -5.61 8.73
N GLN A 231 6.05 -5.39 9.84
CA GLN A 231 6.57 -5.17 11.20
C GLN A 231 7.35 -3.87 11.42
N CYS A 232 7.64 -3.09 10.37
CA CYS A 232 8.28 -1.79 10.47
C CYS A 232 7.26 -0.67 10.66
N PHE A 233 7.68 0.40 11.32
CA PHE A 233 6.86 1.61 11.46
C PHE A 233 6.57 2.20 10.07
N TYR A 234 5.28 2.31 9.75
CA TYR A 234 4.83 2.87 8.47
C TYR A 234 4.34 4.30 8.62
N GLY A 235 3.60 4.58 9.68
CA GLY A 235 3.05 5.91 9.93
C GLY A 235 2.07 5.89 11.10
N ILE A 236 1.31 6.97 11.23
CA ILE A 236 0.28 7.13 12.27
C ILE A 236 -1.06 7.49 11.66
N VAL A 237 -2.13 7.19 12.38
CA VAL A 237 -3.48 7.69 12.08
C VAL A 237 -4.03 8.36 13.33
N THR A 238 -4.50 9.59 13.19
CA THR A 238 -5.14 10.30 14.29
C THR A 238 -6.62 9.92 14.41
N ILE A 239 -7.18 10.01 15.60
CA ILE A 239 -8.62 9.82 15.81
C ILE A 239 -9.46 10.78 14.97
N LYS A 240 -8.96 12.00 14.77
CA LYS A 240 -9.61 13.00 13.91
C LYS A 240 -9.76 12.50 12.47
N ASP A 241 -8.78 11.77 11.95
CA ASP A 241 -8.82 11.25 10.58
C ASP A 241 -9.76 10.06 10.46
N LEU A 242 -9.80 9.17 11.46
CA LEU A 242 -10.82 8.13 11.56
C LEU A 242 -12.23 8.72 11.55
N LEU A 243 -12.50 9.70 12.42
CA LEU A 243 -13.80 10.34 12.52
C LEU A 243 -14.20 11.04 11.22
N LYS A 244 -13.29 11.77 10.58
CA LYS A 244 -13.55 12.38 9.26
C LYS A 244 -13.90 11.36 8.17
N HIS A 245 -13.31 10.17 8.23
CA HIS A 245 -13.61 9.10 7.28
C HIS A 245 -14.97 8.47 7.53
N LEU A 246 -15.38 8.31 8.80
CA LEU A 246 -16.67 7.72 9.18
C LEU A 246 -17.89 8.62 8.94
N ILE A 247 -17.68 9.94 8.87
CA ILE A 247 -18.76 10.94 8.67
C ILE A 247 -19.06 11.19 7.18
N LYS A 248 -18.18 10.72 6.28
CA LYS A 248 -18.40 10.76 4.83
C LYS A 248 -19.19 9.56 4.35
#